data_59088e5edbbd47adfc233240b8ff76b2
#
_entry.id   59088e5edbbd47adfc233240b8ff76b2
#
_cell.length_a   1.000
_cell.length_b   1.000
_cell.length_c   1.000
_cell.angle_alpha   90.00
_cell.angle_beta   90.00
_cell.angle_gamma   90.00
#
_symmetry.space_group_name_H-M   'P 1'
#
loop_
_entity.id
_entity.type
_entity.pdbx_description
1 polymer ?
#
loop_
_entity_poly.entity_id
_entity_poly.type
_entity_poly.pdbx_seq_one_letter_code
_entity_poly.pdbx_strand_id
1 'polypeptide(L)'
;MADSDSQVPIFLERFQDLFRSSGEEGRRGEESSPGVAFMVCVLLSLVLWLSLSLQEQRTVIVEFPVEVGQLPEGQALVELPPSSVSVQLQGTGLDLLALIFDPPTVEVGPDQERVDVDQVLELPRANDATIESVVPSIIEIEMEERVERRLPVQPRLAVQTASSHELIDEPSMSPDSVTISGARSTVQSFSEWPTDSLTLENVRDTVRTTVALKDTLSGLTDRGQETVEVVVRAGEFAVETREVTVEVTGVPAGQDLLALQPSSIRIRYRVLFDQLFESRRSSEYFAT
;
A
#
# COMPACT_ATOMS: atom_id res chain seq x y z
N MET A 1 43.88 -9.33 -38.74
CA MET A 1 44.31 -8.66 -39.97
C MET A 1 43.07 -8.40 -40.80
N ALA A 2 42.90 -7.15 -41.18
CA ALA A 2 41.92 -6.51 -42.04
C ALA A 2 40.56 -6.23 -41.34
N ASP A 3 40.34 -5.08 -40.87
CA ASP A 3 39.95 -3.78 -41.44
C ASP A 3 38.49 -3.78 -41.88
N SER A 4 37.65 -3.22 -41.04
CA SER A 4 36.38 -2.60 -41.44
C SER A 4 36.34 -1.18 -40.89
N ASP A 5 37.05 -0.34 -41.61
CA ASP A 5 37.13 1.08 -41.40
C ASP A 5 35.94 1.80 -42.08
N SER A 6 35.21 2.55 -41.28
CA SER A 6 34.64 3.89 -41.54
C SER A 6 33.94 4.12 -42.88
N GLN A 7 32.60 4.04 -42.84
CA GLN A 7 31.69 4.64 -43.85
C GLN A 7 30.96 5.91 -43.33
N VAL A 8 31.27 6.40 -42.16
CA VAL A 8 30.57 7.54 -41.53
C VAL A 8 31.11 8.92 -41.92
N PRO A 9 32.35 9.15 -42.37
CA PRO A 9 32.84 10.50 -42.62
C PRO A 9 32.38 11.16 -43.94
N ILE A 10 32.01 10.36 -44.95
CA ILE A 10 31.70 10.92 -46.28
C ILE A 10 30.38 11.69 -46.33
N PHE A 11 29.40 11.33 -45.51
CA PHE A 11 28.11 12.05 -45.43
C PHE A 11 28.24 13.36 -44.70
N LEU A 12 29.05 13.40 -43.64
CA LEU A 12 29.28 14.60 -42.84
C LEU A 12 30.15 15.64 -43.59
N GLU A 13 31.13 15.21 -44.39
CA GLU A 13 31.90 16.13 -45.21
C GLU A 13 31.08 16.73 -46.35
N ARG A 14 30.21 15.96 -47.03
CA ARG A 14 29.30 16.47 -48.03
C ARG A 14 28.27 17.43 -47.42
N PHE A 15 27.88 17.23 -46.16
CA PHE A 15 26.95 18.12 -45.46
C PHE A 15 27.64 19.44 -45.09
N GLN A 16 28.92 19.42 -44.73
CA GLN A 16 29.68 20.64 -44.44
C GLN A 16 30.06 21.42 -45.71
N ASP A 17 30.26 20.79 -46.85
CA ASP A 17 30.50 21.47 -48.13
C ASP A 17 29.23 22.18 -48.69
N LEU A 18 28.01 21.68 -48.42
CA LEU A 18 26.77 22.36 -48.74
C LEU A 18 26.62 23.70 -47.96
N PHE A 19 27.25 23.82 -46.80
CA PHE A 19 27.27 25.07 -46.03
C PHE A 19 28.41 26.02 -46.38
N ARG A 20 29.40 25.57 -47.15
CA ARG A 20 30.62 26.33 -47.43
C ARG A 20 30.66 27.01 -48.78
N SER A 21 29.78 26.70 -49.70
CA SER A 21 29.76 27.27 -51.03
C SER A 21 28.61 28.27 -51.24
N SER A 22 28.67 29.42 -50.61
CA SER A 22 27.95 30.64 -51.06
C SER A 22 28.55 31.86 -50.34
N GLY A 23 29.76 32.16 -50.70
CA GLY A 23 30.38 33.45 -50.36
C GLY A 23 31.13 33.99 -51.54
N GLU A 24 30.41 34.68 -52.50
CA GLU A 24 30.89 35.87 -53.18
C GLU A 24 29.81 36.48 -54.09
N GLU A 25 29.72 37.76 -53.92
CA GLU A 25 29.15 38.81 -54.75
C GLU A 25 27.65 39.20 -54.68
N GLY A 26 27.45 40.22 -53.91
CA GLY A 26 26.79 41.45 -54.37
C GLY A 26 25.26 41.48 -54.45
N ARG A 27 24.63 41.92 -53.34
CA ARG A 27 23.62 43.04 -53.38
C ARG A 27 23.05 43.28 -51.98
N ARG A 28 23.07 44.55 -51.58
CA ARG A 28 22.38 45.06 -50.38
C ARG A 28 20.91 44.68 -50.40
N GLY A 29 20.49 43.95 -49.39
CA GLY A 29 19.11 43.61 -49.11
C GLY A 29 19.12 42.51 -48.03
N GLU A 30 18.78 42.84 -46.79
CA GLU A 30 18.51 41.96 -45.63
C GLU A 30 19.24 40.61 -45.63
N GLU A 31 20.40 40.62 -44.98
CA GLU A 31 21.15 39.37 -44.69
C GLU A 31 20.35 38.45 -43.74
N SER A 32 19.44 37.71 -44.31
CA SER A 32 19.04 36.47 -43.65
C SER A 32 20.24 35.52 -43.76
N SER A 33 20.94 35.26 -42.66
CA SER A 33 22.07 34.33 -42.62
C SER A 33 21.60 32.97 -43.22
N PRO A 34 22.39 32.33 -44.12
CA PRO A 34 21.96 31.07 -44.79
C PRO A 34 21.58 29.98 -43.77
N GLY A 35 22.12 30.01 -42.57
CA GLY A 35 21.75 29.15 -41.45
C GLY A 35 20.33 29.39 -40.96
N VAL A 36 19.87 30.65 -40.91
CA VAL A 36 18.46 30.95 -40.52
C VAL A 36 17.48 30.47 -41.59
N ALA A 37 17.80 30.71 -42.87
CA ALA A 37 16.96 30.20 -43.97
C ALA A 37 16.84 28.65 -43.94
N PHE A 38 17.94 27.95 -43.70
CA PHE A 38 17.94 26.50 -43.54
C PHE A 38 17.13 26.04 -42.32
N MET A 39 17.32 26.66 -41.16
CA MET A 39 16.52 26.36 -39.98
C MET A 39 15.02 26.55 -40.20
N VAL A 40 14.66 27.63 -40.89
CA VAL A 40 13.25 27.88 -41.24
C VAL A 40 12.71 26.82 -42.19
N CYS A 41 13.47 26.40 -43.23
CA CYS A 41 13.09 25.32 -44.12
C CYS A 41 12.92 23.97 -43.40
N VAL A 42 13.83 23.62 -42.49
CA VAL A 42 13.74 22.41 -41.68
C VAL A 42 12.49 22.47 -40.79
N LEU A 43 12.26 23.60 -40.13
CA LEU A 43 11.11 23.79 -39.23
C LEU A 43 9.81 23.70 -40.02
N LEU A 44 9.73 24.36 -41.18
CA LEU A 44 8.55 24.25 -42.07
C LEU A 44 8.33 22.82 -42.55
N SER A 45 9.38 22.11 -42.93
CA SER A 45 9.28 20.70 -43.35
C SER A 45 8.79 19.82 -42.22
N LEU A 46 9.30 20.07 -40.97
CA LEU A 46 8.88 19.36 -39.77
C LEU A 46 7.40 19.61 -39.47
N VAL A 47 6.98 20.88 -39.51
CA VAL A 47 5.56 21.27 -39.27
C VAL A 47 4.65 20.65 -40.31
N LEU A 48 5.04 20.68 -41.57
CA LEU A 48 4.25 20.09 -42.65
C LEU A 48 4.16 18.56 -42.49
N TRP A 49 5.29 17.93 -42.20
CA TRP A 49 5.32 16.48 -41.98
C TRP A 49 4.47 16.10 -40.77
N LEU A 50 4.60 16.84 -39.67
CA LEU A 50 3.81 16.60 -38.44
C LEU A 50 2.31 16.80 -38.73
N SER A 51 1.93 17.86 -39.47
CA SER A 51 0.54 18.13 -39.86
C SER A 51 -0.06 16.98 -40.69
N LEU A 52 0.70 16.45 -41.63
CA LEU A 52 0.26 15.30 -42.44
C LEU A 52 0.20 14.01 -41.61
N SER A 53 1.21 13.77 -40.76
CA SER A 53 1.28 12.57 -39.93
C SER A 53 0.16 12.52 -38.89
N LEU A 54 -0.28 13.69 -38.37
CA LEU A 54 -1.37 13.78 -37.40
C LEU A 54 -2.76 13.66 -38.04
N GLN A 55 -2.88 13.77 -39.37
CA GLN A 55 -4.14 13.55 -40.08
C GLN A 55 -4.43 12.09 -40.43
N GLU A 56 -3.42 11.21 -40.28
CA GLU A 56 -3.64 9.78 -40.49
C GLU A 56 -4.57 9.22 -39.41
N GLN A 57 -5.54 8.42 -39.82
CA GLN A 57 -6.37 7.67 -38.86
C GLN A 57 -5.56 6.54 -38.24
N ARG A 58 -5.61 6.48 -36.93
CA ARG A 58 -4.91 5.47 -36.12
C ARG A 58 -5.84 4.93 -35.06
N THR A 59 -5.57 3.70 -34.65
CA THR A 59 -6.26 3.08 -33.52
C THR A 59 -5.29 3.04 -32.35
N VAL A 60 -5.75 3.51 -31.19
CA VAL A 60 -4.98 3.58 -29.94
C VAL A 60 -5.86 3.12 -28.79
N ILE A 61 -5.26 2.45 -27.80
CA ILE A 61 -5.92 2.11 -26.54
C ILE A 61 -5.55 3.17 -25.53
N VAL A 62 -6.56 3.78 -24.91
CA VAL A 62 -6.41 4.79 -23.85
C VAL A 62 -7.15 4.31 -22.61
N GLU A 63 -6.57 4.51 -21.45
CA GLU A 63 -7.20 4.19 -20.19
C GLU A 63 -7.98 5.41 -19.67
N PHE A 64 -9.28 5.23 -19.45
CA PHE A 64 -10.14 6.26 -18.89
C PHE A 64 -10.38 5.95 -17.41
N PRO A 65 -10.13 6.91 -16.52
CA PRO A 65 -10.38 6.73 -15.10
C PRO A 65 -11.89 6.57 -14.83
N VAL A 66 -12.21 5.68 -13.91
CA VAL A 66 -13.58 5.44 -13.44
C VAL A 66 -13.75 6.08 -12.08
N GLU A 67 -14.75 6.92 -11.92
CA GLU A 67 -15.11 7.52 -10.64
C GLU A 67 -16.54 7.14 -10.29
N VAL A 68 -16.72 6.67 -9.04
CA VAL A 68 -18.06 6.41 -8.52
C VAL A 68 -18.63 7.72 -7.98
N GLY A 69 -19.81 8.05 -8.44
CA GLY A 69 -20.56 9.21 -7.92
C GLY A 69 -20.79 9.13 -6.42
N GLN A 70 -21.37 10.17 -5.85
CA GLN A 70 -21.67 10.20 -4.42
C GLN A 70 -22.63 9.06 -4.04
N LEU A 71 -22.18 8.20 -3.13
CA LEU A 71 -23.01 7.13 -2.61
C LEU A 71 -24.19 7.69 -1.81
N PRO A 72 -25.39 7.09 -1.89
CA PRO A 72 -26.51 7.43 -1.05
C PRO A 72 -26.17 7.31 0.44
N GLU A 73 -26.76 8.16 1.27
CA GLU A 73 -26.55 8.08 2.71
C GLU A 73 -26.94 6.70 3.26
N GLY A 74 -26.09 6.12 4.08
CA GLY A 74 -26.33 4.83 4.71
C GLY A 74 -26.05 3.62 3.82
N GLN A 75 -25.44 3.80 2.66
CA GLN A 75 -24.97 2.71 1.79
C GLN A 75 -23.44 2.69 1.70
N ALA A 76 -22.90 1.51 1.38
CA ALA A 76 -21.49 1.27 1.14
C ALA A 76 -21.30 0.26 0.03
N LEU A 77 -20.20 0.39 -0.70
CA LEU A 77 -19.82 -0.57 -1.76
C LEU A 77 -19.37 -1.88 -1.13
N VAL A 78 -19.79 -2.99 -1.76
CA VAL A 78 -19.33 -4.34 -1.41
C VAL A 78 -17.98 -4.62 -2.07
N GLU A 79 -17.81 -4.16 -3.31
CA GLU A 79 -16.60 -4.30 -4.10
C GLU A 79 -16.27 -2.99 -4.79
N LEU A 80 -14.97 -2.69 -4.94
CA LEU A 80 -14.52 -1.51 -5.69
C LEU A 80 -14.65 -1.78 -7.18
N PRO A 81 -15.24 -0.87 -7.94
CA PRO A 81 -15.20 -0.96 -9.39
C PRO A 81 -13.76 -0.83 -9.89
N PRO A 82 -13.46 -1.24 -11.13
CA PRO A 82 -12.15 -1.04 -11.73
C PRO A 82 -11.80 0.45 -11.72
N SER A 83 -10.53 0.75 -11.43
CA SER A 83 -10.03 2.14 -11.39
C SER A 83 -9.97 2.82 -12.76
N SER A 84 -9.93 2.03 -13.83
CA SER A 84 -9.90 2.51 -15.22
C SER A 84 -10.57 1.51 -16.15
N VAL A 85 -11.02 1.99 -17.30
CA VAL A 85 -11.48 1.19 -18.44
C VAL A 85 -10.58 1.44 -19.63
N SER A 86 -10.20 0.37 -20.34
CA SER A 86 -9.42 0.45 -21.56
C SER A 86 -10.33 0.67 -22.74
N VAL A 87 -10.20 1.82 -23.39
CA VAL A 87 -11.03 2.22 -24.55
C VAL A 87 -10.18 2.20 -25.79
N GLN A 88 -10.59 1.41 -26.77
CA GLN A 88 -9.97 1.41 -28.09
C GLN A 88 -10.64 2.49 -28.95
N LEU A 89 -9.85 3.49 -29.32
CA LEU A 89 -10.28 4.66 -30.05
C LEU A 89 -9.67 4.66 -31.45
N GLN A 90 -10.47 5.02 -32.45
CA GLN A 90 -10.02 5.30 -33.79
C GLN A 90 -10.25 6.78 -34.13
N GLY A 91 -9.21 7.47 -34.56
CA GLY A 91 -9.29 8.89 -34.84
C GLY A 91 -8.02 9.44 -35.47
N THR A 92 -8.03 10.76 -35.73
CA THR A 92 -6.81 11.44 -36.16
C THR A 92 -5.80 11.54 -35.02
N GLY A 93 -4.51 11.63 -35.37
CA GLY A 93 -3.46 11.71 -34.34
C GLY A 93 -3.63 12.89 -33.39
N LEU A 94 -4.25 14.00 -33.86
CA LEU A 94 -4.51 15.17 -33.01
C LEU A 94 -5.61 14.89 -31.97
N ASP A 95 -6.72 14.27 -32.41
CA ASP A 95 -7.84 13.92 -31.54
C ASP A 95 -7.44 12.90 -30.49
N LEU A 96 -6.67 11.87 -30.90
CA LEU A 96 -6.16 10.86 -30.02
C LEU A 96 -5.16 11.42 -28.99
N LEU A 97 -4.32 12.37 -29.43
CA LEU A 97 -3.37 13.01 -28.54
C LEU A 97 -4.07 13.79 -27.42
N ALA A 98 -5.15 14.49 -27.75
CA ALA A 98 -5.96 15.22 -26.76
C ALA A 98 -6.53 14.26 -25.70
N LEU A 99 -7.05 13.10 -26.10
CA LEU A 99 -7.62 12.09 -25.19
C LEU A 99 -6.56 11.34 -24.36
N ILE A 100 -5.33 11.24 -24.89
CA ILE A 100 -4.21 10.64 -24.13
C ILE A 100 -3.75 11.56 -23.00
N PHE A 101 -3.69 12.88 -23.25
CA PHE A 101 -3.24 13.85 -22.25
C PHE A 101 -4.32 14.23 -21.23
N ASP A 102 -5.56 14.24 -21.64
CA ASP A 102 -6.72 14.61 -20.82
C ASP A 102 -7.88 13.63 -21.08
N PRO A 103 -7.77 12.39 -20.57
CA PRO A 103 -8.82 11.39 -20.75
C PRO A 103 -10.06 11.80 -19.96
N PRO A 104 -11.26 11.71 -20.58
CA PRO A 104 -12.49 11.95 -19.85
C PRO A 104 -12.71 10.90 -18.76
N THR A 105 -13.25 11.33 -17.63
CA THR A 105 -13.60 10.45 -16.53
C THR A 105 -14.94 9.78 -16.79
N VAL A 106 -15.01 8.48 -16.57
CA VAL A 106 -16.26 7.71 -16.62
C VAL A 106 -16.93 7.82 -15.26
N GLU A 107 -17.98 8.65 -15.17
CA GLU A 107 -18.76 8.74 -13.94
C GLU A 107 -19.79 7.61 -13.91
N VAL A 108 -19.71 6.79 -12.87
CA VAL A 108 -20.63 5.67 -12.66
C VAL A 108 -21.60 6.06 -11.57
N GLY A 109 -22.87 6.17 -11.91
CA GLY A 109 -23.93 6.53 -10.98
C GLY A 109 -24.22 5.40 -10.00
N PRO A 110 -24.39 5.70 -8.70
CA PRO A 110 -24.67 4.70 -7.68
C PRO A 110 -26.07 4.06 -7.80
N ASP A 111 -26.98 4.67 -8.57
CA ASP A 111 -28.34 4.15 -8.71
C ASP A 111 -28.47 2.95 -9.67
N GLN A 112 -27.39 2.56 -10.33
CA GLN A 112 -27.37 1.50 -11.33
C GLN A 112 -26.49 0.34 -10.84
N GLU A 113 -27.10 -0.81 -10.58
CA GLU A 113 -26.36 -2.04 -10.24
C GLU A 113 -25.44 -2.50 -11.36
N ARG A 114 -25.77 -2.13 -12.59
CA ARG A 114 -25.02 -2.49 -13.80
C ARG A 114 -24.94 -1.30 -14.73
N VAL A 115 -23.74 -0.86 -15.03
CA VAL A 115 -23.46 0.27 -15.92
C VAL A 115 -22.82 -0.25 -17.20
N ASP A 116 -23.48 0.03 -18.32
CA ASP A 116 -22.94 -0.22 -19.66
C ASP A 116 -22.04 0.99 -20.02
N VAL A 117 -20.73 0.77 -20.02
CA VAL A 117 -19.75 1.84 -20.21
C VAL A 117 -19.89 2.48 -21.58
N ASP A 118 -20.26 1.70 -22.60
CA ASP A 118 -20.45 2.21 -23.97
C ASP A 118 -21.57 3.28 -24.07
N GLN A 119 -22.54 3.23 -23.14
CA GLN A 119 -23.65 4.18 -23.10
C GLN A 119 -23.36 5.43 -22.26
N VAL A 120 -22.48 5.33 -21.29
CA VAL A 120 -22.16 6.41 -20.35
C VAL A 120 -20.94 7.21 -20.82
N LEU A 121 -20.07 6.58 -21.62
CA LEU A 121 -18.86 7.19 -22.10
C LEU A 121 -19.16 8.23 -23.18
N GLU A 122 -19.06 9.50 -22.81
CA GLU A 122 -19.18 10.63 -23.74
C GLU A 122 -17.80 11.20 -24.08
N LEU A 123 -17.42 11.17 -25.36
CA LEU A 123 -16.24 11.87 -25.84
C LEU A 123 -16.50 13.38 -25.90
N PRO A 124 -15.48 14.23 -25.66
CA PRO A 124 -15.62 15.68 -25.82
C PRO A 124 -16.13 16.03 -27.22
N ARG A 125 -17.13 16.93 -27.31
CA ARG A 125 -17.81 17.31 -28.57
C ARG A 125 -16.89 17.85 -29.66
N ALA A 126 -15.69 18.29 -29.31
CA ALA A 126 -14.69 18.80 -30.23
C ALA A 126 -13.76 17.73 -30.79
N ASN A 127 -13.99 16.46 -30.42
CA ASN A 127 -13.15 15.33 -30.80
C ASN A 127 -13.94 14.43 -31.77
N ASP A 128 -13.35 14.14 -32.93
CA ASP A 128 -13.96 13.31 -34.00
C ASP A 128 -13.53 11.82 -33.86
N ALA A 129 -12.90 11.43 -32.74
CA ALA A 129 -12.55 10.04 -32.47
C ALA A 129 -13.82 9.19 -32.28
N THR A 130 -13.74 7.94 -32.72
CA THR A 130 -14.81 6.95 -32.58
C THR A 130 -14.35 5.84 -31.64
N ILE A 131 -15.26 5.38 -30.79
CA ILE A 131 -15.03 4.25 -29.89
C ILE A 131 -15.21 2.96 -30.67
N GLU A 132 -14.19 2.10 -30.76
CA GLU A 132 -14.27 0.77 -31.37
C GLU A 132 -14.67 -0.30 -30.38
N SER A 133 -14.08 -0.26 -29.15
CA SER A 133 -14.38 -1.21 -28.09
C SER A 133 -13.99 -0.66 -26.74
N VAL A 134 -14.67 -1.14 -25.68
CA VAL A 134 -14.40 -0.80 -24.27
C VAL A 134 -14.24 -2.09 -23.45
N VAL A 135 -13.25 -2.14 -22.61
CA VAL A 135 -12.98 -3.29 -21.74
C VAL A 135 -12.66 -2.81 -20.31
N PRO A 136 -13.45 -3.23 -19.30
CA PRO A 136 -14.71 -3.98 -19.39
C PRO A 136 -15.85 -3.13 -19.99
N SER A 137 -16.77 -3.73 -20.74
CA SER A 137 -17.94 -3.06 -21.28
C SER A 137 -19.05 -2.85 -20.24
N ILE A 138 -19.05 -3.64 -19.18
CA ILE A 138 -20.02 -3.59 -18.09
C ILE A 138 -19.26 -3.48 -16.76
N ILE A 139 -19.67 -2.51 -15.95
CA ILE A 139 -19.23 -2.36 -14.58
C ILE A 139 -20.42 -2.70 -13.67
N GLU A 140 -20.23 -3.69 -12.80
CA GLU A 140 -21.23 -4.06 -11.79
C GLU A 140 -20.90 -3.32 -10.49
N ILE A 141 -21.91 -2.70 -9.88
CA ILE A 141 -21.81 -1.98 -8.63
C ILE A 141 -22.76 -2.65 -7.65
N GLU A 142 -22.20 -3.29 -6.66
CA GLU A 142 -22.96 -3.91 -5.59
C GLU A 142 -22.88 -3.02 -4.35
N MET A 143 -24.04 -2.66 -3.82
CA MET A 143 -24.16 -1.83 -2.62
C MET A 143 -24.98 -2.53 -1.57
N GLU A 144 -24.58 -2.35 -0.33
CA GLU A 144 -25.31 -2.81 0.84
C GLU A 144 -25.51 -1.69 1.85
N GLU A 145 -26.38 -1.94 2.82
CA GLU A 145 -26.51 -1.06 3.98
C GLU A 145 -25.17 -0.92 4.69
N ARG A 146 -24.77 0.32 4.93
CA ARG A 146 -23.59 0.66 5.72
C ARG A 146 -23.85 0.35 7.19
N VAL A 147 -23.03 -0.51 7.77
CA VAL A 147 -23.10 -0.86 9.19
C VAL A 147 -21.78 -0.53 9.87
N GLU A 148 -21.88 -0.28 11.19
CA GLU A 148 -20.72 -0.10 12.04
C GLU A 148 -20.59 -1.29 12.99
N ARG A 149 -19.36 -1.74 13.18
CA ARG A 149 -19.03 -2.81 14.12
C ARG A 149 -17.73 -2.54 14.83
N ARG A 150 -17.71 -2.79 16.12
CA ARG A 150 -16.50 -2.76 16.92
C ARG A 150 -15.83 -4.12 16.88
N LEU A 151 -14.57 -4.17 16.42
CA LEU A 151 -13.77 -5.38 16.26
C LEU A 151 -12.57 -5.32 17.20
N PRO A 152 -12.17 -6.42 17.85
CA PRO A 152 -10.92 -6.49 18.58
C PRO A 152 -9.74 -6.35 17.62
N VAL A 153 -8.69 -5.69 18.09
CA VAL A 153 -7.45 -5.53 17.31
C VAL A 153 -6.57 -6.76 17.50
N GLN A 154 -6.15 -7.37 16.40
CA GLN A 154 -5.21 -8.48 16.39
C GLN A 154 -3.79 -7.98 16.10
N PRO A 155 -2.87 -8.03 17.10
CA PRO A 155 -1.51 -7.59 16.89
C PRO A 155 -0.71 -8.58 16.05
N ARG A 156 0.08 -8.07 15.11
CA ARG A 156 1.10 -8.83 14.39
C ARG A 156 2.48 -8.44 14.92
N LEU A 157 2.82 -8.98 16.10
CA LEU A 157 4.03 -8.63 16.82
C LEU A 157 5.03 -9.78 16.80
N ALA A 158 6.29 -9.47 16.49
CA ALA A 158 7.44 -10.33 16.72
C ALA A 158 8.36 -9.64 17.74
N VAL A 159 8.43 -10.18 18.96
CA VAL A 159 9.23 -9.59 20.03
C VAL A 159 10.37 -10.53 20.38
N GLN A 160 11.60 -10.03 20.29
CA GLN A 160 12.81 -10.70 20.76
C GLN A 160 13.41 -9.90 21.92
N THR A 161 13.45 -10.51 23.09
CA THR A 161 14.07 -9.90 24.26
C THR A 161 15.58 -10.07 24.23
N ALA A 162 16.30 -9.21 24.94
CA ALA A 162 17.74 -9.33 25.15
C ALA A 162 18.09 -10.60 25.96
N SER A 163 19.36 -11.01 25.93
CA SER A 163 19.85 -12.10 26.79
C SER A 163 19.53 -11.79 28.24
N SER A 164 19.06 -12.78 29.01
CA SER A 164 18.60 -12.68 30.40
C SER A 164 17.33 -11.86 30.65
N HIS A 165 16.69 -11.33 29.58
CA HIS A 165 15.42 -10.61 29.67
C HIS A 165 14.28 -11.47 29.11
N GLU A 166 13.12 -11.31 29.69
CA GLU A 166 11.87 -11.93 29.21
C GLU A 166 10.72 -10.94 29.31
N LEU A 167 9.63 -11.28 28.65
CA LEU A 167 8.40 -10.50 28.78
C LEU A 167 7.85 -10.66 30.20
N ILE A 168 7.47 -9.56 30.81
CA ILE A 168 6.84 -9.54 32.15
C ILE A 168 5.38 -9.97 32.02
N ASP A 169 4.72 -9.51 30.99
CA ASP A 169 3.32 -9.78 30.66
C ASP A 169 3.13 -9.85 29.13
N GLU A 170 1.94 -10.24 28.71
CA GLU A 170 1.58 -10.19 27.31
C GLU A 170 1.55 -8.74 26.81
N PRO A 171 2.00 -8.48 25.57
CA PRO A 171 1.91 -7.15 24.96
C PRO A 171 0.49 -6.61 25.01
N SER A 172 0.33 -5.40 25.52
CA SER A 172 -0.97 -4.73 25.61
C SER A 172 -1.12 -3.68 24.53
N MET A 173 -2.36 -3.44 24.11
CA MET A 173 -2.70 -2.44 23.09
C MET A 173 -3.74 -1.47 23.60
N SER A 174 -3.64 -0.24 23.15
CA SER A 174 -4.62 0.81 23.46
C SER A 174 -4.91 1.65 22.21
N PRO A 175 -6.16 1.67 21.73
CA PRO A 175 -7.27 0.85 22.16
C PRO A 175 -7.13 -0.63 21.76
N ASP A 176 -7.82 -1.51 22.46
CA ASP A 176 -7.88 -2.96 22.20
C ASP A 176 -8.86 -3.34 21.08
N SER A 177 -9.65 -2.38 20.64
CA SER A 177 -10.71 -2.56 19.64
C SER A 177 -10.87 -1.31 18.80
N VAL A 178 -11.30 -1.48 17.56
CA VAL A 178 -11.53 -0.42 16.58
C VAL A 178 -12.95 -0.52 16.02
N THR A 179 -13.57 0.63 15.75
CA THR A 179 -14.85 0.69 15.05
C THR A 179 -14.59 0.75 13.55
N ILE A 180 -15.17 -0.19 12.83
CA ILE A 180 -15.11 -0.29 11.38
C ILE A 180 -16.51 -0.08 10.82
N SER A 181 -16.62 0.74 9.78
CA SER A 181 -17.86 0.95 9.03
C SER A 181 -17.68 0.62 7.56
N GLY A 182 -18.70 0.02 6.95
CA GLY A 182 -18.69 -0.41 5.56
C GLY A 182 -19.91 -1.24 5.19
N ALA A 183 -19.89 -1.90 4.06
CA ALA A 183 -20.96 -2.80 3.63
C ALA A 183 -21.18 -3.92 4.66
N ARG A 184 -22.42 -4.28 4.86
CA ARG A 184 -22.83 -5.26 5.90
C ARG A 184 -22.07 -6.59 5.76
N SER A 185 -22.05 -7.17 4.58
CA SER A 185 -21.36 -8.44 4.30
C SER A 185 -19.87 -8.34 4.58
N THR A 186 -19.25 -7.25 4.15
CA THR A 186 -17.82 -6.96 4.33
C THR A 186 -17.48 -6.85 5.82
N VAL A 187 -18.19 -6.02 6.58
CA VAL A 187 -17.93 -5.83 8.01
C VAL A 187 -18.20 -7.09 8.82
N GLN A 188 -19.20 -7.89 8.44
CA GLN A 188 -19.53 -9.14 9.13
C GLN A 188 -18.53 -10.26 8.86
N SER A 189 -17.79 -10.22 7.75
CA SER A 189 -16.78 -11.23 7.41
C SER A 189 -15.58 -11.22 8.35
N PHE A 190 -15.33 -10.11 9.08
CA PHE A 190 -14.22 -9.97 9.99
C PHE A 190 -14.62 -10.28 11.43
N SER A 191 -13.84 -11.10 12.11
CA SER A 191 -13.92 -11.33 13.56
C SER A 191 -13.00 -10.41 14.36
N GLU A 192 -11.90 -9.98 13.76
CA GLU A 192 -10.85 -9.17 14.35
C GLU A 192 -10.16 -8.32 13.27
N TRP A 193 -9.50 -7.23 13.66
CA TRP A 193 -8.81 -6.35 12.72
C TRP A 193 -7.29 -6.39 12.94
N PRO A 194 -6.50 -6.78 11.92
CA PRO A 194 -5.04 -6.93 12.10
C PRO A 194 -4.33 -5.58 12.10
N THR A 195 -3.21 -5.52 12.83
CA THR A 195 -2.22 -4.45 12.71
C THR A 195 -1.22 -4.74 11.57
N ASP A 196 -0.45 -3.75 11.19
CA ASP A 196 0.78 -3.97 10.44
C ASP A 196 1.77 -4.78 11.30
N SER A 197 2.74 -5.41 10.63
CA SER A 197 3.74 -6.22 11.31
C SER A 197 4.76 -5.33 12.03
N LEU A 198 4.92 -5.55 13.34
CA LEU A 198 5.94 -4.89 14.15
C LEU A 198 6.94 -5.92 14.65
N THR A 199 8.23 -5.68 14.38
CA THR A 199 9.34 -6.48 14.93
C THR A 199 10.12 -5.63 15.92
N LEU A 200 10.23 -6.12 17.16
CA LEU A 200 11.02 -5.50 18.22
C LEU A 200 12.16 -6.45 18.59
N GLU A 201 13.40 -5.99 18.43
CA GLU A 201 14.58 -6.78 18.72
C GLU A 201 15.33 -6.22 19.93
N ASN A 202 15.96 -7.12 20.70
CA ASN A 202 16.80 -6.77 21.85
C ASN A 202 16.09 -5.91 22.92
N VAL A 203 14.81 -6.25 23.17
CA VAL A 203 13.99 -5.54 24.17
C VAL A 203 14.50 -5.85 25.57
N ARG A 204 14.79 -4.78 26.36
CA ARG A 204 15.31 -4.86 27.72
C ARG A 204 14.36 -4.29 28.75
N ASP A 205 13.64 -3.25 28.36
CA ASP A 205 12.74 -2.49 29.20
C ASP A 205 11.37 -2.35 28.56
N THR A 206 10.50 -1.57 29.19
CA THR A 206 9.20 -1.25 28.62
C THR A 206 9.34 -0.42 27.35
N VAL A 207 8.87 -0.95 26.22
CA VAL A 207 8.79 -0.26 24.94
C VAL A 207 7.35 0.15 24.70
N ARG A 208 7.15 1.42 24.33
CA ARG A 208 5.88 1.96 23.87
C ARG A 208 6.05 2.44 22.45
N THR A 209 5.23 1.96 21.55
CA THR A 209 5.29 2.33 20.14
C THR A 209 3.90 2.32 19.51
N THR A 210 3.75 3.07 18.43
CA THR A 210 2.50 3.13 17.70
C THR A 210 2.60 2.26 16.45
N VAL A 211 1.57 1.48 16.19
CA VAL A 211 1.47 0.60 15.01
C VAL A 211 0.22 0.95 14.23
N ALA A 212 0.34 1.00 12.91
CA ALA A 212 -0.81 1.23 12.05
C ALA A 212 -1.72 -0.02 12.01
N LEU A 213 -3.02 0.23 11.91
CA LEU A 213 -4.00 -0.80 11.56
C LEU A 213 -3.89 -1.10 10.08
N LYS A 214 -3.82 -2.37 9.72
CA LYS A 214 -3.63 -2.78 8.34
C LYS A 214 -4.79 -2.28 7.47
N ASP A 215 -4.47 -1.64 6.35
CA ASP A 215 -5.44 -1.22 5.36
C ASP A 215 -5.73 -2.36 4.38
N THR A 216 -6.63 -3.26 4.78
CA THR A 216 -6.94 -4.47 4.01
C THR A 216 -7.99 -4.19 2.93
N LEU A 217 -8.85 -3.20 3.13
CA LEU A 217 -10.01 -2.88 2.30
C LEU A 217 -10.13 -1.37 2.10
N SER A 218 -9.04 -0.75 1.61
CA SER A 218 -9.00 0.67 1.28
C SER A 218 -10.14 1.02 0.32
N GLY A 219 -10.92 2.04 0.69
CA GLY A 219 -12.07 2.50 -0.10
C GLY A 219 -13.39 1.75 0.15
N LEU A 220 -13.38 0.56 0.77
CA LEU A 220 -14.60 -0.19 1.12
C LEU A 220 -15.00 -0.04 2.59
N THR A 221 -14.03 0.24 3.45
CA THR A 221 -14.25 0.40 4.88
C THR A 221 -13.61 1.67 5.40
N ASP A 222 -14.31 2.33 6.33
CA ASP A 222 -13.76 3.42 7.11
C ASP A 222 -13.42 2.91 8.51
N ARG A 223 -12.30 3.38 9.02
CA ARG A 223 -11.78 3.04 10.35
C ARG A 223 -11.86 4.27 11.24
N GLY A 224 -12.41 4.13 12.42
CA GLY A 224 -12.46 5.22 13.40
C GLY A 224 -11.09 5.66 13.91
N GLN A 225 -10.07 4.82 13.71
CA GLN A 225 -8.67 5.08 14.07
C GLN A 225 -7.75 4.41 13.06
N GLU A 226 -6.59 5.04 12.82
CA GLU A 226 -5.59 4.51 11.90
C GLU A 226 -4.46 3.76 12.62
N THR A 227 -4.26 4.05 13.92
CA THR A 227 -3.13 3.54 14.69
C THR A 227 -3.54 3.11 16.09
N VAL A 228 -2.78 2.19 16.67
CA VAL A 228 -2.91 1.75 18.06
C VAL A 228 -1.56 1.84 18.76
N GLU A 229 -1.56 2.19 20.05
CA GLU A 229 -0.36 2.14 20.88
C GLU A 229 -0.15 0.70 21.36
N VAL A 230 1.06 0.19 21.21
CA VAL A 230 1.49 -1.12 21.69
C VAL A 230 2.48 -0.91 22.83
N VAL A 231 2.24 -1.56 23.95
CA VAL A 231 3.12 -1.54 25.12
C VAL A 231 3.65 -2.95 25.33
N VAL A 232 4.95 -3.11 25.23
CA VAL A 232 5.68 -4.35 25.48
C VAL A 232 6.53 -4.13 26.72
N ARG A 233 6.35 -4.98 27.75
CA ARG A 233 7.09 -4.89 29.01
C ARG A 233 8.05 -6.06 29.11
N ALA A 234 9.34 -5.76 29.18
CA ALA A 234 10.39 -6.74 29.40
C ALA A 234 11.21 -6.38 30.65
N GLY A 235 11.78 -7.37 31.26
CA GLY A 235 12.63 -7.19 32.41
C GLY A 235 13.67 -8.30 32.54
N GLU A 236 14.69 -8.05 33.32
CA GLU A 236 15.71 -9.03 33.63
C GLU A 236 15.20 -10.03 34.69
N PHE A 237 15.38 -11.32 34.44
CA PHE A 237 14.98 -12.39 35.33
C PHE A 237 16.20 -13.11 35.92
N ALA A 238 16.12 -13.36 37.22
CA ALA A 238 17.05 -14.22 37.93
C ALA A 238 16.41 -15.58 38.21
N VAL A 239 17.21 -16.62 38.16
CA VAL A 239 16.81 -17.97 38.55
C VAL A 239 17.31 -18.23 39.94
N GLU A 240 16.40 -18.44 40.87
CA GLU A 240 16.70 -18.78 42.28
C GLU A 240 16.30 -20.21 42.59
N THR A 241 16.99 -20.76 43.56
CA THR A 241 16.70 -22.11 44.09
C THR A 241 16.48 -22.00 45.58
N ARG A 242 15.37 -22.53 46.06
CA ARG A 242 15.04 -22.53 47.49
C ARG A 242 14.64 -23.92 47.93
N GLU A 243 15.01 -24.25 49.11
CA GLU A 243 14.56 -25.46 49.81
C GLU A 243 13.33 -25.11 50.62
N VAL A 244 12.22 -25.82 50.38
CA VAL A 244 10.93 -25.60 51.01
C VAL A 244 10.56 -26.86 51.76
N THR A 245 10.17 -26.70 53.03
CA THR A 245 9.65 -27.79 53.85
C THR A 245 8.28 -28.21 53.35
N VAL A 246 8.06 -29.51 53.26
CA VAL A 246 6.76 -30.02 52.82
C VAL A 246 5.84 -30.11 54.04
N GLU A 247 4.71 -29.44 53.96
CA GLU A 247 3.67 -29.49 54.99
C GLU A 247 2.54 -30.38 54.52
N VAL A 248 2.15 -31.35 55.33
CA VAL A 248 1.04 -32.26 54.95
C VAL A 248 -0.25 -31.73 55.57
N THR A 249 -1.20 -31.42 54.70
CA THR A 249 -2.54 -31.00 55.12
C THR A 249 -3.54 -32.12 54.89
N GLY A 250 -4.60 -32.20 55.69
CA GLY A 250 -5.67 -33.19 55.53
C GLY A 250 -5.41 -34.56 56.11
N VAL A 251 -4.53 -34.66 57.12
CA VAL A 251 -4.37 -35.93 57.84
C VAL A 251 -5.65 -36.31 58.55
N PRO A 252 -6.22 -37.51 58.32
CA PRO A 252 -7.46 -37.95 58.99
C PRO A 252 -7.36 -37.93 60.51
N ALA A 253 -8.44 -37.56 61.18
CA ALA A 253 -8.49 -37.53 62.62
C ALA A 253 -8.19 -38.92 63.22
N GLY A 254 -7.16 -39.01 64.11
CA GLY A 254 -6.73 -40.23 64.75
C GLY A 254 -5.57 -40.97 64.06
N GLN A 255 -4.96 -40.33 63.03
CA GLN A 255 -3.73 -40.82 62.42
C GLN A 255 -2.64 -39.77 62.64
N ASP A 256 -1.46 -40.25 63.08
CA ASP A 256 -0.27 -39.42 63.24
C ASP A 256 0.71 -39.64 62.08
N LEU A 257 1.28 -38.55 61.57
CA LEU A 257 2.30 -38.60 60.54
C LEU A 257 3.61 -39.06 61.19
N LEU A 258 4.06 -40.29 60.90
CA LEU A 258 5.29 -40.84 61.52
C LEU A 258 6.59 -40.28 60.92
N ALA A 259 6.64 -40.08 59.61
CA ALA A 259 7.75 -39.45 58.91
C ALA A 259 7.36 -39.07 57.50
N LEU A 260 7.85 -37.93 57.04
CA LEU A 260 7.73 -37.48 55.68
C LEU A 260 9.10 -37.58 54.97
N GLN A 261 9.18 -38.29 53.86
CA GLN A 261 10.39 -38.38 53.04
C GLN A 261 10.04 -38.12 51.57
N PRO A 262 10.60 -37.05 50.97
CA PRO A 262 11.50 -36.07 51.57
C PRO A 262 10.75 -35.06 52.45
N SER A 263 11.35 -34.60 53.51
CA SER A 263 10.83 -33.56 54.41
C SER A 263 10.96 -32.15 53.82
N SER A 264 11.84 -31.99 52.84
CA SER A 264 12.02 -30.76 52.07
C SER A 264 12.19 -31.08 50.59
N ILE A 265 11.76 -30.15 49.74
CA ILE A 265 11.96 -30.18 48.29
C ILE A 265 12.69 -28.94 47.84
N ARG A 266 13.50 -29.10 46.80
CA ARG A 266 14.21 -27.98 46.18
C ARG A 266 13.40 -27.46 45.01
N ILE A 267 12.88 -26.25 45.15
CA ILE A 267 12.16 -25.55 44.09
C ILE A 267 13.09 -24.59 43.37
N ARG A 268 12.99 -24.53 42.08
CA ARG A 268 13.70 -23.59 41.24
C ARG A 268 12.65 -22.68 40.61
N TYR A 269 12.75 -21.40 40.85
CA TYR A 269 11.78 -20.41 40.40
C TYR A 269 12.49 -19.24 39.74
N ARG A 270 11.74 -18.49 38.98
CA ARG A 270 12.19 -17.30 38.28
C ARG A 270 11.53 -16.10 38.93
N VAL A 271 12.28 -15.04 39.08
CA VAL A 271 11.83 -13.79 39.67
C VAL A 271 12.48 -12.62 38.93
N LEU A 272 11.78 -11.51 38.84
CA LEU A 272 12.35 -10.26 38.34
C LEU A 272 13.53 -9.85 39.21
N PHE A 273 14.61 -9.40 38.59
CA PHE A 273 15.86 -9.08 39.28
C PHE A 273 15.68 -8.01 40.35
N ASP A 274 14.83 -7.03 40.13
CA ASP A 274 14.48 -5.97 41.09
C ASP A 274 13.69 -6.50 42.32
N GLN A 275 12.93 -7.59 42.12
CA GLN A 275 12.15 -8.24 43.20
C GLN A 275 12.91 -9.37 43.90
N LEU A 276 14.16 -9.61 43.54
CA LEU A 276 14.98 -10.71 44.07
C LEU A 276 15.08 -10.67 45.59
N PHE A 277 15.28 -9.50 46.19
CA PHE A 277 15.40 -9.35 47.63
C PHE A 277 14.08 -9.56 48.37
N GLU A 278 12.97 -9.18 47.76
CA GLU A 278 11.64 -9.40 48.34
C GLU A 278 11.26 -10.87 48.27
N SER A 279 11.53 -11.54 47.15
CA SER A 279 11.26 -12.96 46.97
C SER A 279 12.03 -13.81 47.97
N ARG A 280 13.28 -13.44 48.31
CA ARG A 280 14.06 -14.13 49.32
C ARG A 280 13.51 -14.01 50.75
N ARG A 281 12.79 -12.93 51.04
CA ARG A 281 12.15 -12.66 52.34
C ARG A 281 10.73 -13.21 52.45
N SER A 282 10.10 -13.50 51.32
CA SER A 282 8.73 -14.00 51.29
C SER A 282 8.67 -15.39 51.98
N SER A 283 7.65 -15.58 52.79
CA SER A 283 7.28 -16.84 53.42
C SER A 283 6.16 -17.58 52.71
N GLU A 284 5.74 -17.08 51.51
CA GLU A 284 4.59 -17.58 50.77
C GLU A 284 4.88 -18.86 49.97
N TYR A 285 6.11 -19.31 49.95
CA TYR A 285 6.47 -20.57 49.27
C TYR A 285 6.18 -21.75 50.20
N PHE A 286 5.19 -22.52 49.90
CA PHE A 286 4.82 -23.75 50.62
C PHE A 286 4.54 -24.89 49.62
N ALA A 287 4.79 -26.10 50.06
CA ALA A 287 4.44 -27.32 49.33
C ALA A 287 3.44 -28.13 50.16
N THR A 288 2.25 -28.40 49.57
CA THR A 288 1.19 -29.18 50.17
C THR A 288 1.05 -30.54 49.50
#